data_541fd8e55faeadeb957e635a71631635
#
_entry.id   541fd8e55faeadeb957e635a71631635
#
_cell.length_a   1.000
_cell.length_b   1.000
_cell.length_c   1.000
_cell.angle_alpha   90.00
_cell.angle_beta   90.00
_cell.angle_gamma   90.00
#
_symmetry.space_group_name_H-M   'P 1'
#
loop_
_entity.id
_entity.type
_entity.pdbx_description
1 polymer ?
#
loop_
_entity_poly.entity_id
_entity_poly.type
_entity_poly.pdbx_seq_one_letter_code
_entity_poly.pdbx_strand_id
1 'polypeptide(L)'
;MKPLLILLTSTLLLASCGSPEKTKSAAPAGATTAAPATPTKTPDASGYVTTASGLRYKVLASGPASGLRPTINDTVVVHYRGTLVDGTEFDSSYSRGQPATFGVSQVIPGWTQALQLMKPGDKWMLRIPYNLAYGSNGSPPKIPPFADLTFQVELLNVLH
;
A
#
# COMPACT_ATOMS: atom_id res chain seq x y z
N MET A 1 32.89 53.00 -25.40
CA MET A 1 32.12 54.09 -26.03
C MET A 1 30.69 53.94 -25.60
N LYS A 2 30.20 54.83 -24.77
CA LYS A 2 28.81 55.21 -24.48
C LYS A 2 28.29 56.04 -25.66
N PRO A 3 27.00 56.46 -25.74
CA PRO A 3 25.78 56.21 -24.95
C PRO A 3 24.51 56.07 -25.85
N LEU A 4 23.32 55.92 -25.29
CA LEU A 4 22.14 56.86 -25.30
C LEU A 4 20.85 56.06 -25.05
N LEU A 5 20.20 56.03 -24.00
CA LEU A 5 19.24 56.91 -23.28
C LEU A 5 18.17 57.59 -24.16
N ILE A 6 16.89 57.23 -23.97
CA ILE A 6 15.64 58.05 -24.05
C ILE A 6 14.54 57.09 -23.55
N LEU A 7 13.92 57.21 -22.47
CA LEU A 7 13.00 58.04 -21.66
C LEU A 7 11.72 58.49 -22.35
N LEU A 8 10.64 58.37 -21.63
CA LEU A 8 9.33 59.01 -21.59
C LEU A 8 8.16 58.11 -22.09
N THR A 9 7.03 58.03 -21.49
CA THR A 9 6.26 58.59 -20.36
C THR A 9 4.96 57.83 -20.31
N SER A 10 4.51 57.48 -19.14
CA SER A 10 3.28 57.89 -18.47
C SER A 10 1.96 57.92 -19.27
N THR A 11 0.99 57.15 -18.92
CA THR A 11 -0.30 57.68 -18.48
C THR A 11 -1.15 56.65 -17.73
N LEU A 12 -1.61 57.06 -16.61
CA LEU A 12 -2.59 56.62 -15.64
C LEU A 12 -4.01 56.74 -16.20
N LEU A 13 -4.94 55.81 -15.94
CA LEU A 13 -6.37 56.05 -15.58
C LEU A 13 -7.03 54.73 -15.13
N LEU A 14 -7.38 54.70 -13.98
CA LEU A 14 -8.53 54.57 -13.07
C LEU A 14 -9.78 53.84 -13.62
N ALA A 15 -10.22 52.91 -12.73
CA ALA A 15 -11.56 52.64 -12.24
C ALA A 15 -12.49 51.79 -13.12
N SER A 16 -12.96 50.67 -12.62
CA SER A 16 -14.27 50.63 -11.96
C SER A 16 -14.69 49.23 -11.57
N CYS A 17 -15.28 49.13 -10.41
CA CYS A 17 -16.07 48.08 -9.79
C CYS A 17 -16.88 47.17 -10.73
N GLY A 18 -16.97 45.87 -10.33
CA GLY A 18 -18.00 44.96 -10.79
C GLY A 18 -17.77 43.54 -10.35
N SER A 19 -18.19 43.17 -9.13
CA SER A 19 -18.59 41.80 -8.78
C SER A 19 -20.08 41.67 -9.01
N PRO A 20 -20.70 40.50 -9.00
CA PRO A 20 -20.24 39.10 -9.01
C PRO A 20 -20.96 38.26 -10.10
N GLU A 21 -20.40 37.17 -10.53
CA GLU A 21 -21.26 36.09 -11.04
C GLU A 21 -20.58 34.72 -10.89
N LYS A 22 -21.38 33.82 -10.35
CA LYS A 22 -21.14 32.39 -10.20
C LYS A 22 -20.78 31.75 -11.53
N THR A 23 -19.64 31.10 -11.61
CA THR A 23 -19.44 30.08 -12.62
C THR A 23 -18.72 28.87 -11.98
N LYS A 24 -19.47 27.83 -11.94
CA LYS A 24 -19.22 26.44 -11.78
C LYS A 24 -17.92 26.07 -12.48
N SER A 25 -16.83 25.92 -11.74
CA SER A 25 -15.58 25.45 -12.30
C SER A 25 -15.40 23.99 -11.94
N ALA A 26 -15.27 23.20 -13.01
CA ALA A 26 -14.92 21.81 -12.99
C ALA A 26 -13.56 21.62 -12.28
N ALA A 27 -13.51 20.66 -11.38
CA ALA A 27 -12.28 20.23 -10.74
C ALA A 27 -11.35 19.60 -11.76
N PRO A 28 -10.05 19.93 -11.77
CA PRO A 28 -9.07 19.07 -12.40
C PRO A 28 -8.84 17.86 -11.52
N ALA A 29 -8.98 16.69 -12.12
CA ALA A 29 -8.58 15.43 -11.51
C ALA A 29 -7.07 15.45 -11.24
N GLY A 30 -6.69 15.85 -10.03
CA GLY A 30 -5.37 15.62 -9.52
C GLY A 30 -5.27 14.14 -9.16
N ALA A 31 -4.42 13.41 -9.87
CA ALA A 31 -4.00 12.09 -9.47
C ALA A 31 -3.28 12.22 -8.11
N THR A 32 -4.03 12.12 -7.05
CA THR A 32 -3.47 11.97 -5.71
C THR A 32 -2.91 10.56 -5.65
N THR A 33 -1.60 10.46 -5.72
CA THR A 33 -0.86 9.27 -5.28
C THR A 33 -1.30 9.02 -3.85
N ALA A 34 -2.19 8.06 -3.67
CA ALA A 34 -2.68 7.66 -2.36
C ALA A 34 -1.48 7.09 -1.60
N ALA A 35 -0.94 7.85 -0.69
CA ALA A 35 -0.08 7.32 0.35
C ALA A 35 -0.83 6.18 1.05
N PRO A 36 -0.17 5.07 1.40
CA PRO A 36 -0.83 3.96 2.07
C PRO A 36 -1.50 4.48 3.34
N ALA A 37 -2.82 4.34 3.37
CA ALA A 37 -3.63 4.78 4.49
C ALA A 37 -3.12 4.11 5.77
N THR A 38 -2.60 4.89 6.68
CA THR A 38 -2.23 4.44 8.03
C THR A 38 -3.46 3.81 8.66
N PRO A 39 -3.42 2.57 9.11
CA PRO A 39 -4.59 1.92 9.69
C PRO A 39 -4.99 2.64 10.98
N THR A 40 -6.13 3.28 10.96
CA THR A 40 -6.69 4.05 12.07
C THR A 40 -7.62 3.18 12.92
N LYS A 41 -7.21 1.95 13.25
CA LYS A 41 -8.06 1.11 14.10
C LYS A 41 -7.26 0.47 15.22
N THR A 42 -7.76 0.65 16.44
CA THR A 42 -7.28 -0.04 17.64
C THR A 42 -7.34 -1.56 17.39
N PRO A 43 -6.31 -2.32 17.79
CA PRO A 43 -6.35 -3.77 17.72
C PRO A 43 -7.56 -4.34 18.46
N ASP A 44 -8.15 -5.39 17.92
CA ASP A 44 -9.21 -6.14 18.60
C ASP A 44 -8.66 -6.93 19.81
N ALA A 45 -9.55 -7.58 20.57
CA ALA A 45 -9.15 -8.40 21.73
C ALA A 45 -8.15 -9.52 21.41
N SER A 46 -8.05 -9.92 20.13
CA SER A 46 -7.09 -10.91 19.62
C SER A 46 -5.78 -10.28 19.14
N GLY A 47 -5.66 -8.95 19.20
CA GLY A 47 -4.50 -8.18 18.77
C GLY A 47 -4.43 -7.97 17.24
N TYR A 48 -5.52 -8.20 16.50
CA TYR A 48 -5.59 -7.93 15.07
C TYR A 48 -6.09 -6.51 14.81
N VAL A 49 -5.45 -5.84 13.86
CA VAL A 49 -5.89 -4.59 13.26
C VAL A 49 -6.62 -4.92 11.96
N THR A 50 -7.81 -4.34 11.76
CA THR A 50 -8.58 -4.51 10.52
C THR A 50 -8.49 -3.25 9.67
N THR A 51 -8.09 -3.37 8.42
CA THR A 51 -8.06 -2.27 7.46
C THR A 51 -9.45 -2.04 6.85
N ALA A 52 -9.62 -0.90 6.16
CA ALA A 52 -10.88 -0.59 5.47
C ALA A 52 -11.24 -1.61 4.36
N SER A 53 -10.25 -2.27 3.79
CA SER A 53 -10.44 -3.31 2.77
C SER A 53 -10.88 -4.67 3.32
N GLY A 54 -10.85 -4.85 4.65
CA GLY A 54 -11.14 -6.12 5.31
C GLY A 54 -9.91 -6.99 5.59
N LEU A 55 -8.72 -6.58 5.15
CA LEU A 55 -7.48 -7.24 5.56
C LEU A 55 -7.30 -7.09 7.07
N ARG A 56 -6.99 -8.19 7.75
CA ARG A 56 -6.65 -8.19 9.17
C ARG A 56 -5.20 -8.61 9.34
N TYR A 57 -4.46 -7.87 10.17
CA TYR A 57 -3.08 -8.21 10.47
C TYR A 57 -2.76 -8.06 11.96
N LYS A 58 -1.82 -8.85 12.41
CA LYS A 58 -1.27 -8.81 13.77
C LYS A 58 0.25 -8.79 13.69
N VAL A 59 0.87 -7.81 14.33
CA VAL A 59 2.33 -7.71 14.40
C VAL A 59 2.83 -8.72 15.42
N LEU A 60 3.68 -9.65 15.01
CA LEU A 60 4.32 -10.66 15.86
C LEU A 60 5.71 -10.19 16.29
N ALA A 61 6.45 -9.57 15.38
CA ALA A 61 7.73 -8.94 15.63
C ALA A 61 7.88 -7.72 14.76
N SER A 62 8.60 -6.71 15.23
CA SER A 62 8.84 -5.47 14.51
C SER A 62 10.31 -5.25 14.28
N GLY A 63 10.69 -4.99 13.04
CA GLY A 63 12.04 -4.63 12.65
C GLY A 63 12.42 -3.22 13.10
N PRO A 64 13.64 -2.76 12.77
CA PRO A 64 14.13 -1.44 13.16
C PRO A 64 13.24 -0.31 12.60
N ALA A 65 13.07 0.75 13.37
CA ALA A 65 12.22 1.88 12.99
C ALA A 65 12.70 2.60 11.70
N SER A 66 13.99 2.54 11.42
CA SER A 66 14.63 3.11 10.23
C SER A 66 14.43 2.28 8.95
N GLY A 67 13.83 1.10 9.02
CA GLY A 67 13.56 0.26 7.85
C GLY A 67 12.62 0.94 6.86
N LEU A 68 13.03 1.05 5.60
CA LEU A 68 12.20 1.59 4.54
C LEU A 68 11.11 0.59 4.16
N ARG A 69 9.88 1.08 4.04
CA ARG A 69 8.75 0.27 3.59
C ARG A 69 8.79 0.10 2.08
N PRO A 70 8.45 -1.10 1.57
CA PRO A 70 8.39 -1.30 0.14
C PRO A 70 7.27 -0.49 -0.50
N THR A 71 7.53 -0.02 -1.70
CA THR A 71 6.54 0.56 -2.60
C THR A 71 5.94 -0.50 -3.51
N ILE A 72 4.93 -0.14 -4.30
CA ILE A 72 4.28 -1.04 -5.25
C ILE A 72 5.25 -1.56 -6.34
N ASN A 73 6.31 -0.81 -6.63
CA ASN A 73 7.28 -1.12 -7.69
C ASN A 73 8.48 -1.94 -7.20
N ASP A 74 8.59 -2.12 -5.88
CA ASP A 74 9.72 -2.80 -5.29
C ASP A 74 9.57 -4.33 -5.33
N THR A 75 10.68 -5.00 -5.14
CA THR A 75 10.76 -6.44 -4.95
C THR A 75 11.09 -6.73 -3.50
N VAL A 76 10.46 -7.73 -2.90
CA VAL A 76 10.65 -8.11 -1.51
C VAL A 76 11.18 -9.52 -1.39
N VAL A 77 12.01 -9.75 -0.38
CA VAL A 77 12.48 -11.07 0.04
C VAL A 77 11.81 -11.42 1.35
N VAL A 78 11.06 -12.51 1.37
CA VAL A 78 10.22 -12.89 2.51
C VAL A 78 10.37 -14.36 2.86
N HIS A 79 10.19 -14.67 4.16
CA HIS A 79 9.74 -15.98 4.58
C HIS A 79 8.24 -15.93 4.84
N TYR A 80 7.54 -16.99 4.43
CA TYR A 80 6.11 -17.08 4.66
C TYR A 80 5.62 -18.51 4.84
N ARG A 81 4.48 -18.62 5.47
CA ARG A 81 3.68 -19.83 5.58
C ARG A 81 2.22 -19.48 5.35
N GLY A 82 1.61 -20.11 4.36
CA GLY A 82 0.20 -19.94 4.00
C GLY A 82 -0.62 -21.15 4.43
N THR A 83 -1.71 -20.89 5.14
CA THR A 83 -2.67 -21.90 5.59
C THR A 83 -4.09 -21.50 5.26
N LEU A 84 -4.96 -22.49 5.06
CA LEU A 84 -6.40 -22.31 5.04
C LEU A 84 -6.91 -22.01 6.46
N VAL A 85 -8.19 -21.70 6.59
CA VAL A 85 -8.83 -21.40 7.89
C VAL A 85 -8.81 -22.60 8.82
N ASP A 86 -8.86 -23.82 8.27
CA ASP A 86 -8.77 -25.08 8.99
C ASP A 86 -7.34 -25.43 9.46
N GLY A 87 -6.35 -24.62 9.10
CA GLY A 87 -4.94 -24.81 9.43
C GLY A 87 -4.15 -25.62 8.40
N THR A 88 -4.77 -26.12 7.34
CA THR A 88 -4.09 -26.85 6.27
C THR A 88 -3.08 -25.93 5.57
N GLU A 89 -1.80 -26.30 5.59
CA GLU A 89 -0.76 -25.58 4.88
C GLU A 89 -0.84 -25.89 3.38
N PHE A 90 -0.95 -24.84 2.57
CA PHE A 90 -0.96 -24.98 1.13
C PHE A 90 0.35 -24.55 0.47
N ASP A 91 1.12 -23.68 1.13
CA ASP A 91 2.43 -23.22 0.66
C ASP A 91 3.27 -22.62 1.79
N SER A 92 4.60 -22.87 1.75
CA SER A 92 5.53 -22.36 2.75
C SER A 92 6.95 -22.27 2.20
N SER A 93 7.58 -21.13 2.40
CA SER A 93 9.02 -20.95 2.12
C SER A 93 9.89 -21.64 3.16
N TYR A 94 9.39 -21.81 4.38
CA TYR A 94 10.10 -22.55 5.42
C TYR A 94 10.24 -24.02 5.04
N SER A 95 9.20 -24.63 4.49
CA SER A 95 9.22 -26.04 4.04
C SER A 95 10.19 -26.25 2.87
N ARG A 96 10.46 -25.21 2.06
CA ARG A 96 11.46 -25.22 0.99
C ARG A 96 12.89 -24.92 1.47
N GLY A 97 13.05 -24.47 2.71
CA GLY A 97 14.36 -24.13 3.30
C GLY A 97 15.00 -22.85 2.78
N GLN A 98 14.28 -22.04 2.00
CA GLN A 98 14.82 -20.79 1.43
C GLN A 98 13.73 -19.72 1.29
N PRO A 99 14.09 -18.42 1.46
CA PRO A 99 13.17 -17.31 1.27
C PRO A 99 12.69 -17.22 -0.17
N ALA A 100 11.55 -16.59 -0.35
CA ALA A 100 10.98 -16.32 -1.66
C ALA A 100 11.10 -14.83 -1.99
N THR A 101 11.24 -14.54 -3.29
CA THR A 101 11.35 -13.17 -3.81
C THR A 101 10.14 -12.87 -4.67
N PHE A 102 9.45 -11.76 -4.40
CA PHE A 102 8.23 -11.35 -5.09
C PHE A 102 8.25 -9.86 -5.40
N GLY A 103 7.72 -9.47 -6.57
CA GLY A 103 7.34 -8.09 -6.82
C GLY A 103 6.08 -7.72 -6.02
N VAL A 104 6.07 -6.58 -5.36
CA VAL A 104 4.94 -6.13 -4.52
C VAL A 104 3.65 -6.01 -5.32
N SER A 105 3.73 -5.66 -6.60
CA SER A 105 2.58 -5.60 -7.53
C SER A 105 2.16 -6.96 -8.10
N GLN A 106 2.93 -8.02 -7.88
CA GLN A 106 2.73 -9.34 -8.51
C GLN A 106 2.12 -10.37 -7.55
N VAL A 107 1.80 -9.98 -6.34
CA VAL A 107 1.18 -10.84 -5.32
C VAL A 107 -0.31 -10.52 -5.16
N ILE A 108 -1.03 -11.34 -4.41
CA ILE A 108 -2.45 -11.10 -4.11
C ILE A 108 -2.68 -9.74 -3.44
N PRO A 109 -3.83 -9.08 -3.66
CA PRO A 109 -4.09 -7.73 -3.13
C PRO A 109 -3.89 -7.58 -1.63
N GLY A 110 -4.23 -8.60 -0.86
CA GLY A 110 -3.99 -8.60 0.59
C GLY A 110 -2.51 -8.53 0.96
N TRP A 111 -1.63 -9.19 0.22
CA TRP A 111 -0.18 -9.11 0.40
C TRP A 111 0.36 -7.76 -0.05
N THR A 112 -0.04 -7.27 -1.21
CA THR A 112 0.35 -5.94 -1.71
C THR A 112 0.07 -4.87 -0.66
N GLN A 113 -1.10 -4.92 -0.03
CA GLN A 113 -1.47 -3.97 1.01
C GLN A 113 -0.65 -4.16 2.29
N ALA A 114 -0.47 -5.40 2.74
CA ALA A 114 0.29 -5.69 3.96
C ALA A 114 1.77 -5.31 3.83
N LEU A 115 2.42 -5.69 2.72
CA LEU A 115 3.84 -5.42 2.49
C LEU A 115 4.16 -3.93 2.51
N GLN A 116 3.32 -3.07 1.95
CA GLN A 116 3.50 -1.61 2.00
C GLN A 116 3.36 -1.02 3.41
N LEU A 117 2.80 -1.76 4.35
CA LEU A 117 2.73 -1.39 5.77
C LEU A 117 3.90 -1.95 6.59
N MET A 118 4.54 -3.02 6.11
CA MET A 118 5.66 -3.69 6.75
C MET A 118 7.00 -3.00 6.42
N LYS A 119 8.01 -3.32 7.21
CA LYS A 119 9.41 -2.95 6.97
C LYS A 119 10.32 -4.14 7.20
N PRO A 120 11.55 -4.14 6.68
CA PRO A 120 12.49 -5.23 6.92
C PRO A 120 12.64 -5.57 8.40
N GLY A 121 12.59 -6.85 8.73
CA GLY A 121 12.58 -7.37 10.08
C GLY A 121 11.19 -7.51 10.73
N ASP A 122 10.13 -7.03 10.06
CA ASP A 122 8.77 -7.26 10.55
C ASP A 122 8.33 -8.70 10.28
N LYS A 123 7.64 -9.28 11.26
CA LYS A 123 6.94 -10.56 11.14
C LYS A 123 5.50 -10.38 11.53
N TRP A 124 4.60 -10.65 10.62
CA TRP A 124 3.17 -10.41 10.80
C TRP A 124 2.35 -11.67 10.53
N MET A 125 1.22 -11.78 11.22
CA MET A 125 0.15 -12.71 10.90
C MET A 125 -0.92 -11.96 10.12
N LEU A 126 -1.26 -12.43 8.94
CA LEU A 126 -2.28 -11.85 8.06
C LEU A 126 -3.47 -12.78 7.99
N ARG A 127 -4.68 -12.24 8.05
CA ARG A 127 -5.92 -12.90 7.68
C ARG A 127 -6.50 -12.16 6.49
N ILE A 128 -6.56 -12.82 5.36
CA ILE A 128 -6.88 -12.24 4.07
C ILE A 128 -8.20 -12.83 3.61
N PRO A 129 -9.28 -12.03 3.53
CA PRO A 129 -10.53 -12.51 3.00
C PRO A 129 -10.39 -12.88 1.52
N TYR A 130 -11.19 -13.83 1.05
CA TYR A 130 -11.09 -14.40 -0.30
C TYR A 130 -11.04 -13.35 -1.42
N ASN A 131 -11.77 -12.24 -1.29
CA ASN A 131 -11.80 -11.16 -2.27
C ASN A 131 -10.47 -10.37 -2.39
N LEU A 132 -9.59 -10.46 -1.40
CA LEU A 132 -8.22 -9.93 -1.42
C LEU A 132 -7.17 -11.03 -1.65
N ALA A 133 -7.60 -12.26 -1.92
CA ALA A 133 -6.79 -13.43 -2.20
C ALA A 133 -7.07 -13.96 -3.62
N TYR A 134 -7.59 -15.16 -3.76
CA TYR A 134 -7.84 -15.82 -5.05
C TYR A 134 -9.29 -15.75 -5.52
N GLY A 135 -10.13 -15.01 -4.81
CA GLY A 135 -11.52 -14.74 -5.20
C GLY A 135 -12.41 -15.98 -5.25
N SER A 136 -13.41 -15.90 -6.14
CA SER A 136 -14.38 -16.98 -6.37
C SER A 136 -13.82 -18.19 -7.10
N ASN A 137 -12.66 -18.08 -7.71
CA ASN A 137 -12.03 -19.18 -8.44
C ASN A 137 -11.11 -20.04 -7.56
N GLY A 138 -10.58 -19.46 -6.48
CA GLY A 138 -9.54 -20.11 -5.69
C GLY A 138 -8.25 -20.34 -6.48
N SER A 139 -7.46 -21.32 -6.05
CA SER A 139 -6.26 -21.81 -6.75
C SER A 139 -6.16 -23.34 -6.57
N PRO A 140 -7.00 -24.11 -7.30
CA PRO A 140 -7.02 -25.57 -7.19
C PRO A 140 -5.67 -26.19 -7.55
N PRO A 141 -5.32 -27.37 -7.00
CA PRO A 141 -6.13 -28.14 -6.04
C PRO A 141 -6.00 -27.72 -4.58
N LYS A 142 -5.12 -26.77 -4.25
CA LYS A 142 -4.74 -26.44 -2.88
C LYS A 142 -5.66 -25.42 -2.20
N ILE A 143 -6.20 -24.49 -2.96
CA ILE A 143 -7.02 -23.39 -2.43
C ILE A 143 -8.41 -23.46 -3.07
N PRO A 144 -9.45 -23.79 -2.32
CA PRO A 144 -10.81 -23.84 -2.85
C PRO A 144 -11.35 -22.43 -3.20
N PRO A 145 -12.43 -22.37 -4.00
CA PRO A 145 -13.17 -21.14 -4.21
C PRO A 145 -13.62 -20.49 -2.90
N PHE A 146 -13.63 -19.15 -2.87
CA PHE A 146 -14.06 -18.35 -1.70
C PHE A 146 -13.29 -18.63 -0.41
N ALA A 147 -12.06 -19.13 -0.49
CA ALA A 147 -11.26 -19.43 0.69
C ALA A 147 -10.61 -18.18 1.26
N ASP A 148 -10.88 -17.91 2.53
CA ASP A 148 -10.09 -16.98 3.33
C ASP A 148 -8.75 -17.62 3.67
N LEU A 149 -7.69 -16.83 3.66
CA LEU A 149 -6.33 -17.33 3.86
C LEU A 149 -5.71 -16.73 5.11
N THR A 150 -4.88 -17.51 5.76
CA THR A 150 -4.02 -17.04 6.84
C THR A 150 -2.56 -17.17 6.40
N PHE A 151 -1.80 -16.10 6.57
CA PHE A 151 -0.37 -16.10 6.29
C PHE A 151 0.42 -15.60 7.49
N GLN A 152 1.49 -16.30 7.82
CA GLN A 152 2.58 -15.73 8.56
C GLN A 152 3.61 -15.23 7.54
N VAL A 153 3.96 -13.95 7.60
CA VAL A 153 4.91 -13.31 6.67
C VAL A 153 6.00 -12.64 7.48
N GLU A 154 7.24 -12.87 7.09
CA GLU A 154 8.42 -12.21 7.64
C GLU A 154 9.15 -11.51 6.49
N LEU A 155 9.21 -10.19 6.54
CA LEU A 155 9.88 -9.38 5.54
C LEU A 155 11.37 -9.28 5.87
N LEU A 156 12.21 -9.88 5.03
CA LEU A 156 13.66 -9.94 5.25
C LEU A 156 14.37 -8.76 4.62
N ASN A 157 14.02 -8.44 3.38
CA ASN A 157 14.68 -7.38 2.62
C ASN A 157 13.74 -6.74 1.59
N VAL A 158 14.08 -5.53 1.19
CA VAL A 158 13.43 -4.78 0.09
C VAL A 158 14.49 -4.44 -0.93
N LEU A 159 14.22 -4.75 -2.20
CA LEU A 159 15.07 -4.47 -3.36
C LEU A 159 14.36 -3.39 -4.19
N HIS A 160 14.98 -2.24 -4.30
CA HIS A 160 14.49 -1.07 -5.03
C HIS A 160 15.00 -1.05 -6.48
#